data_bdf027a2afc43ebfa2ef3854c56083ad
#
_entry.id   bdf027a2afc43ebfa2ef3854c56083ad
#
_cell.length_a   1.000
_cell.length_b   1.000
_cell.length_c   1.000
_cell.angle_alpha   90.00
_cell.angle_beta   90.00
_cell.angle_gamma   90.00
#
_symmetry.space_group_name_H-M   'P 1'
#
loop_
_entity.id
_entity.type
_entity.pdbx_description
1 polymer ?
#
loop_
_entity_poly.entity_id
_entity_poly.type
_entity_poly.pdbx_seq_one_letter_code
_entity_poly.pdbx_strand_id
1 'polypeptide(L)'
;MESLLHGLEHIIHFNNNQSQYFINNNNYNNNNNNNNNNNNNNDDKKVCKAPRYMPNLWNNLDKNTRDYTNCYSYAFDRMEVDADKKLQPGELSTGKFNSYNCDEILNKLRSDYNTFNIIQVPKNYKPPCNHYKIALVIDDLGEEQDYHFYRQDSDGYWSHKPGKEEVRRVDASGKLITDPETADRNYDTSNDNQNNETDNNYYKFCGYYSVPYEGGPFKRLN
;
A
#
# COMPACT_ATOMS: atom_id res chain seq x y z
N MET A 1 31.01 5.74 14.22
CA MET A 1 30.32 7.02 14.40
C MET A 1 29.98 7.70 13.06
N GLU A 2 30.81 7.62 12.04
CA GLU A 2 30.54 8.24 10.72
C GLU A 2 29.37 7.59 9.94
N SER A 3 29.13 6.30 10.08
CA SER A 3 28.04 5.63 9.36
C SER A 3 26.62 6.01 9.88
N LEU A 4 26.53 6.39 11.16
CA LEU A 4 25.28 6.86 11.77
C LEU A 4 24.92 8.29 11.34
N LEU A 5 25.93 9.13 11.12
CA LEU A 5 25.71 10.49 10.62
C LEU A 5 25.23 10.50 9.16
N HIS A 6 25.80 9.65 8.30
CA HIS A 6 25.34 9.54 6.89
C HIS A 6 23.89 9.07 6.78
N GLY A 7 23.47 8.15 7.64
CA GLY A 7 22.08 7.70 7.69
C GLY A 7 21.11 8.80 8.09
N LEU A 8 21.50 9.65 9.02
CA LEU A 8 20.67 10.77 9.50
C LEU A 8 20.56 11.90 8.47
N GLU A 9 21.61 12.21 7.75
CA GLU A 9 21.58 13.22 6.67
C GLU A 9 20.68 12.79 5.52
N HIS A 10 20.71 11.51 5.13
CA HIS A 10 19.83 10.97 4.10
C HIS A 10 18.36 11.03 4.51
N ILE A 11 18.06 10.75 5.77
CA ILE A 11 16.69 10.83 6.33
C ILE A 11 16.19 12.28 6.35
N ILE A 12 17.04 13.24 6.71
CA ILE A 12 16.68 14.67 6.75
C ILE A 12 16.45 15.20 5.33
N HIS A 13 17.29 14.82 4.36
CA HIS A 13 17.15 15.27 2.96
C HIS A 13 15.90 14.69 2.30
N PHE A 14 15.60 13.43 2.58
CA PHE A 14 14.38 12.74 2.10
C PHE A 14 13.11 13.39 2.65
N ASN A 15 13.08 13.69 3.95
CA ASN A 15 11.93 14.34 4.60
C ASN A 15 11.68 15.76 4.05
N ASN A 16 12.72 16.53 3.75
CA ASN A 16 12.58 17.90 3.25
C ASN A 16 12.02 17.91 1.80
N ASN A 17 12.49 17.03 0.95
CA ASN A 17 11.98 16.93 -0.43
C ASN A 17 10.54 16.43 -0.48
N GLN A 18 10.15 15.55 0.42
CA GLN A 18 8.80 15.01 0.45
C GLN A 18 7.79 15.98 1.07
N SER A 19 8.19 16.77 2.07
CA SER A 19 7.36 17.84 2.62
C SER A 19 7.00 18.89 1.55
N GLN A 20 7.93 19.24 0.68
CA GLN A 20 7.69 20.13 -0.46
C GLN A 20 6.72 19.53 -1.47
N TYR A 21 6.81 18.22 -1.71
CA TYR A 21 5.90 17.52 -2.63
C TYR A 21 4.45 17.50 -2.11
N PHE A 22 4.26 17.35 -0.80
CA PHE A 22 2.93 17.40 -0.16
C PHE A 22 2.31 18.80 -0.16
N ILE A 23 3.12 19.83 0.05
CA ILE A 23 2.65 21.22 0.06
C ILE A 23 2.18 21.62 -1.35
N ASN A 24 2.92 21.26 -2.39
CA ASN A 24 2.57 21.61 -3.76
C ASN A 24 1.33 20.88 -4.28
N ASN A 25 1.10 19.62 -3.86
CA ASN A 25 -0.09 18.86 -4.31
C ASN A 25 -1.38 19.26 -3.58
N ASN A 26 -1.29 19.85 -2.37
CA ASN A 26 -2.47 20.37 -1.69
C ASN A 26 -3.00 21.68 -2.33
N ASN A 27 -2.16 22.41 -3.07
CA ASN A 27 -2.55 23.66 -3.74
C ASN A 27 -3.22 23.44 -5.11
N TYR A 28 -3.15 22.23 -5.70
CA TYR A 28 -3.72 21.99 -7.04
C TYR A 28 -5.24 21.78 -7.07
N ASN A 29 -5.91 21.62 -5.92
CA ASN A 29 -7.35 21.37 -5.87
C ASN A 29 -8.21 22.60 -5.52
N ASN A 30 -7.64 23.83 -5.55
CA ASN A 30 -8.41 25.05 -5.18
C ASN A 30 -8.78 25.98 -6.33
N ASN A 31 -8.66 25.57 -7.58
CA ASN A 31 -9.12 26.40 -8.70
C ASN A 31 -10.13 25.67 -9.57
N ASN A 32 -11.40 25.65 -9.17
CA ASN A 32 -12.56 25.78 -10.03
C ASN A 32 -13.83 25.70 -9.17
N ASN A 33 -14.27 26.87 -8.71
CA ASN A 33 -15.67 27.28 -8.70
C ASN A 33 -15.80 28.66 -8.07
N ASN A 34 -15.72 29.66 -8.92
CA ASN A 34 -16.30 30.96 -8.64
C ASN A 34 -17.82 30.83 -8.84
N ASN A 35 -18.56 30.79 -7.74
CA ASN A 35 -19.90 31.34 -7.71
C ASN A 35 -20.17 31.91 -6.31
N ASN A 36 -20.30 33.23 -6.29
CA ASN A 36 -20.74 34.03 -5.17
C ASN A 36 -22.08 33.52 -4.63
N ASN A 37 -22.07 33.06 -3.37
CA ASN A 37 -23.19 33.29 -2.47
C ASN A 37 -22.68 33.31 -1.02
N ASN A 38 -22.73 34.52 -0.43
CA ASN A 38 -22.55 34.75 0.97
C ASN A 38 -23.59 34.00 1.78
N ASN A 39 -23.18 32.91 2.42
CA ASN A 39 -23.81 32.41 3.64
C ASN A 39 -22.70 31.88 4.55
N ASN A 40 -22.41 32.66 5.60
CA ASN A 40 -21.53 32.28 6.71
C ASN A 40 -22.16 31.10 7.49
N ASN A 41 -21.97 29.89 7.01
CA ASN A 41 -21.99 28.69 7.83
C ASN A 41 -20.62 28.05 7.69
N ASN A 42 -19.74 28.30 8.67
CA ASN A 42 -18.50 27.58 8.87
C ASN A 42 -18.82 26.12 9.27
N ASP A 43 -19.43 25.35 8.36
CA ASP A 43 -19.33 23.91 8.40
C ASP A 43 -17.93 23.55 7.89
N ASP A 44 -16.98 23.40 8.80
CA ASP A 44 -15.69 22.77 8.53
C ASP A 44 -15.96 21.36 7.97
N LYS A 45 -16.13 21.28 6.65
CA LYS A 45 -16.39 20.04 5.95
C LYS A 45 -15.19 19.15 6.17
N LYS A 46 -15.28 18.23 7.14
CA LYS A 46 -14.23 17.28 7.49
C LYS A 46 -13.76 16.54 6.23
N VAL A 47 -12.57 16.89 5.73
CA VAL A 47 -11.99 16.25 4.56
C VAL A 47 -11.52 14.86 4.95
N CYS A 48 -12.18 13.84 4.43
CA CYS A 48 -11.77 12.46 4.62
C CYS A 48 -10.50 12.15 3.83
N LYS A 49 -9.54 11.54 4.49
CA LYS A 49 -8.25 11.19 3.90
C LYS A 49 -8.21 9.72 3.54
N ALA A 50 -7.63 9.42 2.39
CA ALA A 50 -7.31 8.08 1.91
C ALA A 50 -6.05 8.13 1.03
N PRO A 51 -5.33 7.01 0.84
CA PRO A 51 -4.11 7.01 0.04
C PRO A 51 -4.42 7.44 -1.40
N ARG A 52 -3.49 8.18 -1.99
CA ARG A 52 -3.54 8.55 -3.41
C ARG A 52 -2.64 7.65 -4.22
N TYR A 53 -2.97 7.46 -5.48
CA TYR A 53 -2.07 6.84 -6.43
C TYR A 53 -0.92 7.80 -6.76
N MET A 54 0.26 7.53 -6.25
CA MET A 54 1.46 8.34 -6.44
C MET A 54 2.63 7.47 -6.90
N PRO A 55 2.59 6.90 -8.13
CA PRO A 55 3.62 5.96 -8.58
C PRO A 55 5.01 6.59 -8.56
N ASN A 56 5.16 7.85 -8.96
CA ASN A 56 6.46 8.53 -8.95
C ASN A 56 7.09 8.61 -7.56
N LEU A 57 6.27 8.69 -6.50
CA LEU A 57 6.75 8.72 -5.14
C LEU A 57 7.40 7.38 -4.75
N TRP A 58 6.81 6.27 -5.19
CA TRP A 58 7.28 4.92 -4.86
C TRP A 58 8.33 4.40 -5.83
N ASN A 59 8.22 4.75 -7.12
CA ASN A 59 9.08 4.22 -8.17
C ASN A 59 10.42 4.97 -8.26
N ASN A 60 10.45 6.25 -7.84
CA ASN A 60 11.68 7.06 -7.80
C ASN A 60 12.43 6.97 -6.46
N LEU A 61 12.06 6.06 -5.57
CA LEU A 61 12.87 5.76 -4.40
C LEU A 61 14.26 5.29 -4.82
N ASP A 62 15.26 5.53 -3.98
CA ASP A 62 16.56 4.88 -4.17
C ASP A 62 16.38 3.36 -4.23
N LYS A 63 17.31 2.69 -4.90
CA LYS A 63 17.19 1.26 -5.19
C LYS A 63 16.96 0.43 -3.94
N ASN A 64 17.66 0.72 -2.85
CA ASN A 64 17.54 -0.04 -1.62
C ASN A 64 16.13 0.11 -1.03
N THR A 65 15.65 1.34 -0.82
CA THR A 65 14.31 1.60 -0.29
C THR A 65 13.23 0.95 -1.15
N ARG A 66 13.36 1.03 -2.49
CA ARG A 66 12.40 0.41 -3.41
C ARG A 66 12.42 -1.12 -3.32
N ASP A 67 13.59 -1.75 -3.21
CA ASP A 67 13.73 -3.20 -3.18
C ASP A 67 13.23 -3.80 -1.84
N TYR A 68 13.27 -3.02 -0.76
CA TYR A 68 12.80 -3.45 0.57
C TYR A 68 11.34 -3.07 0.86
N THR A 69 10.72 -2.18 0.10
CA THR A 69 9.27 -1.96 0.16
C THR A 69 8.55 -3.00 -0.69
N ASN A 70 7.54 -3.64 -0.13
CA ASN A 70 6.75 -4.67 -0.80
C ASN A 70 5.26 -4.31 -0.88
N CYS A 71 4.42 -5.27 -1.29
CA CYS A 71 2.97 -5.11 -1.36
C CYS A 71 2.35 -4.74 -0.01
N TYR A 72 2.87 -5.28 1.10
CA TYR A 72 2.41 -4.97 2.45
C TYR A 72 2.70 -3.52 2.84
N SER A 73 3.97 -3.09 2.68
CA SER A 73 4.35 -1.69 2.92
C SER A 73 3.52 -0.72 2.08
N TYR A 74 3.31 -1.03 0.81
CA TYR A 74 2.52 -0.21 -0.10
C TYR A 74 1.04 -0.15 0.28
N ALA A 75 0.44 -1.30 0.60
CA ALA A 75 -0.97 -1.37 0.96
C ALA A 75 -1.31 -0.54 2.20
N PHE A 76 -0.37 -0.41 3.14
CA PHE A 76 -0.52 0.38 4.36
C PHE A 76 0.11 1.78 4.27
N ASP A 77 0.50 2.19 3.07
CA ASP A 77 1.10 3.50 2.80
C ASP A 77 2.31 3.79 3.70
N ARG A 78 3.15 2.75 3.93
CA ARG A 78 4.34 2.78 4.78
C ARG A 78 5.59 2.62 3.95
N MET A 79 6.45 3.63 3.97
CA MET A 79 7.82 3.53 3.48
C MET A 79 8.74 3.30 4.67
N GLU A 80 9.18 2.09 4.84
CA GLU A 80 10.15 1.76 5.88
C GLU A 80 11.55 1.81 5.31
N VAL A 81 12.41 2.50 6.01
CA VAL A 81 13.81 2.71 5.61
C VAL A 81 14.72 1.80 6.46
N ASP A 82 14.19 0.68 6.97
CA ASP A 82 15.07 -0.28 7.61
C ASP A 82 15.64 -1.21 6.54
N ALA A 83 16.92 -1.00 6.27
CA ALA A 83 17.53 -1.25 4.97
C ALA A 83 17.79 -2.72 4.63
N ASP A 84 17.44 -3.69 5.48
CA ASP A 84 17.95 -5.04 5.31
C ASP A 84 16.88 -6.11 5.01
N LYS A 85 15.58 -5.79 5.13
CA LYS A 85 14.51 -6.77 4.86
C LYS A 85 13.17 -6.13 4.51
N LYS A 86 12.39 -6.86 3.71
CA LYS A 86 11.00 -6.51 3.44
C LYS A 86 10.16 -6.78 4.68
N LEU A 87 9.37 -5.80 5.11
CA LEU A 87 8.43 -5.96 6.20
C LEU A 87 7.37 -7.03 5.86
N GLN A 88 7.06 -7.90 6.82
CA GLN A 88 6.06 -8.94 6.69
C GLN A 88 4.95 -8.76 7.73
N PRO A 89 3.70 -9.19 7.47
CA PRO A 89 2.65 -9.18 8.46
C PRO A 89 3.07 -9.88 9.75
N GLY A 90 2.90 -9.21 10.90
CA GLY A 90 3.28 -9.67 12.22
C GLY A 90 4.62 -9.14 12.73
N GLU A 91 5.50 -8.69 11.86
CA GLU A 91 6.86 -8.28 12.27
C GLU A 91 6.90 -7.01 13.13
N LEU A 92 5.84 -6.21 13.11
CA LEU A 92 5.72 -5.03 13.97
C LEU A 92 5.28 -5.37 15.40
N SER A 93 4.88 -6.61 15.66
CA SER A 93 4.27 -7.01 16.94
C SER A 93 4.68 -8.39 17.43
N THR A 94 4.12 -9.45 16.84
CA THR A 94 4.19 -10.83 17.36
C THR A 94 5.10 -11.75 16.56
N GLY A 95 5.83 -11.19 15.60
CA GLY A 95 6.65 -11.93 14.63
C GLY A 95 5.87 -12.41 13.42
N LYS A 96 6.61 -12.65 12.31
CA LYS A 96 6.09 -13.08 11.02
C LYS A 96 5.13 -14.28 11.15
N PHE A 97 4.19 -14.39 10.21
CA PHE A 97 3.33 -15.57 10.06
C PHE A 97 4.15 -16.84 9.70
N ASN A 98 3.58 -18.01 10.02
CA ASN A 98 4.23 -19.32 9.80
C ASN A 98 3.65 -20.09 8.62
N SER A 99 2.48 -19.72 8.14
CA SER A 99 1.84 -20.36 6.97
C SER A 99 1.12 -19.36 6.09
N TYR A 100 1.09 -19.66 4.80
CA TYR A 100 0.43 -18.82 3.80
C TYR A 100 -1.06 -19.15 3.73
N ASN A 101 -1.82 -18.78 4.77
CA ASN A 101 -3.27 -18.84 4.77
C ASN A 101 -3.90 -17.50 5.14
N CYS A 102 -5.11 -17.28 4.64
CA CYS A 102 -5.80 -16.00 4.78
C CYS A 102 -5.96 -15.56 6.25
N ASP A 103 -6.36 -16.50 7.12
CA ASP A 103 -6.66 -16.20 8.52
C ASP A 103 -5.40 -15.86 9.31
N GLU A 104 -4.31 -16.60 9.09
CA GLU A 104 -3.06 -16.32 9.79
C GLU A 104 -2.47 -14.98 9.37
N ILE A 105 -2.36 -14.72 8.06
CA ILE A 105 -1.86 -13.44 7.56
C ILE A 105 -2.71 -12.29 8.10
N LEU A 106 -4.05 -12.44 8.10
CA LEU A 106 -4.97 -11.42 8.62
C LEU A 106 -4.82 -11.21 10.13
N ASN A 107 -4.62 -12.28 10.91
CA ASN A 107 -4.42 -12.18 12.35
C ASN A 107 -3.09 -11.47 12.69
N LYS A 108 -2.04 -11.76 11.94
CA LYS A 108 -0.75 -11.08 12.06
C LYS A 108 -0.83 -9.62 11.67
N LEU A 109 -1.54 -9.31 10.58
CA LEU A 109 -1.85 -7.96 10.17
C LEU A 109 -2.60 -7.18 11.28
N ARG A 110 -3.61 -7.78 11.88
CA ARG A 110 -4.35 -7.17 12.99
C ARG A 110 -3.48 -6.90 14.21
N SER A 111 -2.54 -7.79 14.52
CA SER A 111 -1.62 -7.58 15.65
C SER A 111 -0.66 -6.43 15.41
N ASP A 112 -0.17 -6.23 14.17
CA ASP A 112 0.72 -5.12 13.83
C ASP A 112 0.08 -3.73 14.01
N TYR A 113 -1.22 -3.65 13.78
CA TYR A 113 -1.96 -2.39 13.86
C TYR A 113 -2.80 -2.26 15.14
N ASN A 114 -2.59 -3.16 16.12
CA ASN A 114 -3.28 -3.19 17.42
C ASN A 114 -4.80 -2.99 17.27
N THR A 115 -5.50 -3.83 16.42
CA THR A 115 -6.77 -3.31 16.00
C THR A 115 -7.89 -4.30 15.81
N PHE A 116 -8.93 -3.94 16.51
CA PHE A 116 -10.31 -4.14 16.14
C PHE A 116 -10.75 -3.33 14.89
N ASN A 117 -9.85 -2.53 14.28
CA ASN A 117 -10.18 -1.58 13.21
C ASN A 117 -9.96 -2.14 11.80
N ILE A 118 -9.35 -3.32 11.67
CA ILE A 118 -9.25 -4.03 10.39
C ILE A 118 -10.38 -5.04 10.31
N ILE A 119 -11.43 -4.68 9.58
CA ILE A 119 -12.64 -5.48 9.43
C ILE A 119 -12.79 -6.00 8.01
N GLN A 120 -13.21 -7.25 7.87
CA GLN A 120 -13.58 -7.78 6.57
C GLN A 120 -14.90 -7.14 6.10
N VAL A 121 -14.95 -6.76 4.83
CA VAL A 121 -16.07 -6.01 4.26
C VAL A 121 -16.44 -6.54 2.88
N PRO A 122 -17.69 -6.36 2.43
CA PRO A 122 -18.05 -6.72 1.07
C PRO A 122 -17.46 -5.73 0.04
N LYS A 123 -17.36 -6.16 -1.21
CA LYS A 123 -16.82 -5.39 -2.34
C LYS A 123 -17.36 -3.96 -2.43
N ASN A 124 -18.67 -3.81 -2.29
CA ASN A 124 -19.36 -2.52 -2.41
C ASN A 124 -19.40 -1.68 -1.13
N TYR A 125 -18.69 -2.12 -0.08
CA TYR A 125 -18.58 -1.36 1.16
C TYR A 125 -17.89 -0.01 0.92
N LYS A 126 -18.47 1.04 1.51
CA LYS A 126 -17.88 2.39 1.52
C LYS A 126 -17.21 2.61 2.87
N PRO A 127 -15.89 2.66 2.94
CA PRO A 127 -15.20 2.90 4.20
C PRO A 127 -15.61 4.23 4.84
N PRO A 128 -15.64 4.30 6.19
CA PRO A 128 -15.87 5.56 6.88
C PRO A 128 -14.72 6.55 6.63
N CYS A 129 -14.92 7.79 7.06
CA CYS A 129 -13.91 8.83 6.93
C CYS A 129 -12.58 8.38 7.54
N ASN A 130 -11.48 8.64 6.83
CA ASN A 130 -10.12 8.20 7.20
C ASN A 130 -9.95 6.67 7.25
N HIS A 131 -10.70 5.96 6.43
CA HIS A 131 -10.47 4.55 6.13
C HIS A 131 -10.45 4.35 4.62
N TYR A 132 -9.85 3.24 4.20
CA TYR A 132 -9.83 2.80 2.80
C TYR A 132 -9.88 1.28 2.74
N LYS A 133 -9.97 0.72 1.54
CA LYS A 133 -9.98 -0.73 1.34
C LYS A 133 -8.63 -1.25 0.90
N ILE A 134 -8.28 -2.42 1.41
CA ILE A 134 -7.26 -3.29 0.87
C ILE A 134 -7.91 -4.62 0.47
N ALA A 135 -7.23 -5.38 -0.38
CA ALA A 135 -7.58 -6.77 -0.68
C ALA A 135 -6.37 -7.66 -0.48
N LEU A 136 -6.61 -8.85 0.07
CA LEU A 136 -5.58 -9.88 0.28
C LEU A 136 -5.86 -11.05 -0.64
N VAL A 137 -4.81 -11.52 -1.31
CA VAL A 137 -4.78 -12.74 -2.11
C VAL A 137 -3.58 -13.57 -1.72
N ILE A 138 -3.65 -14.87 -1.92
CA ILE A 138 -2.55 -15.78 -1.62
C ILE A 138 -2.36 -16.81 -2.74
N ASP A 139 -1.14 -17.28 -2.83
CA ASP A 139 -0.74 -18.53 -3.44
C ASP A 139 -0.27 -19.45 -2.31
N ASP A 140 -1.06 -20.47 -1.95
CA ASP A 140 -0.75 -21.45 -0.90
C ASP A 140 -0.43 -22.84 -1.48
N LEU A 141 -0.17 -22.92 -2.78
CA LEU A 141 0.18 -24.14 -3.49
C LEU A 141 1.69 -24.21 -3.78
N GLY A 142 2.18 -25.45 -3.90
CA GLY A 142 3.56 -25.69 -4.29
C GLY A 142 4.60 -25.33 -3.22
N GLU A 143 5.85 -25.19 -3.67
CA GLU A 143 6.99 -24.89 -2.79
C GLU A 143 7.20 -23.37 -2.61
N GLU A 144 6.79 -22.56 -3.58
CA GLU A 144 6.93 -21.10 -3.58
C GLU A 144 5.61 -20.43 -3.21
N GLN A 145 5.23 -20.57 -1.94
CA GLN A 145 4.02 -19.93 -1.43
C GLN A 145 4.25 -18.43 -1.23
N ASP A 146 3.23 -17.62 -1.56
CA ASP A 146 3.30 -16.16 -1.41
C ASP A 146 1.92 -15.54 -1.10
N TYR A 147 1.93 -14.27 -0.72
CA TYR A 147 0.74 -13.46 -0.54
C TYR A 147 0.91 -12.11 -1.25
N HIS A 148 -0.22 -11.49 -1.59
CA HIS A 148 -0.19 -10.17 -2.18
C HIS A 148 -1.32 -9.29 -1.68
N PHE A 149 -1.01 -7.99 -1.53
CA PHE A 149 -1.97 -6.96 -1.17
C PHE A 149 -2.21 -6.00 -2.33
N TYR A 150 -3.49 -5.66 -2.51
CA TYR A 150 -3.93 -4.53 -3.31
C TYR A 150 -4.46 -3.42 -2.40
N ARG A 151 -4.36 -2.18 -2.84
CA ARG A 151 -4.87 -0.99 -2.15
C ARG A 151 -5.86 -0.27 -3.05
N GLN A 152 -7.02 0.13 -2.50
CA GLN A 152 -7.91 1.04 -3.19
C GLN A 152 -7.47 2.48 -2.91
N ASP A 153 -7.16 3.20 -3.96
CA ASP A 153 -6.76 4.60 -3.89
C ASP A 153 -7.97 5.53 -3.77
N SER A 154 -7.74 6.79 -3.40
CA SER A 154 -8.80 7.79 -3.16
C SER A 154 -9.68 8.09 -4.38
N ASP A 155 -9.26 7.75 -5.58
CA ASP A 155 -10.02 7.87 -6.83
C ASP A 155 -10.87 6.63 -7.16
N GLY A 156 -10.83 5.61 -6.29
CA GLY A 156 -11.61 4.38 -6.40
C GLY A 156 -10.96 3.24 -7.17
N TYR A 157 -9.87 3.47 -7.88
CA TYR A 157 -9.12 2.43 -8.57
C TYR A 157 -8.22 1.66 -7.61
N TRP A 158 -7.80 0.48 -8.05
CA TRP A 158 -6.90 -0.37 -7.28
C TRP A 158 -5.48 -0.29 -7.83
N SER A 159 -4.53 -0.34 -6.91
CA SER A 159 -3.10 -0.35 -7.21
C SER A 159 -2.36 -1.33 -6.32
N HIS A 160 -1.16 -1.72 -6.73
CA HIS A 160 -0.31 -2.63 -5.99
C HIS A 160 1.18 -2.41 -6.28
N LYS A 161 2.04 -2.97 -5.45
CA LYS A 161 3.48 -3.00 -5.62
C LYS A 161 3.97 -4.45 -5.53
N PRO A 162 4.23 -5.12 -6.67
CA PRO A 162 4.75 -6.49 -6.65
C PRO A 162 6.19 -6.51 -6.16
N GLY A 163 6.42 -7.09 -4.98
CA GLY A 163 7.76 -7.20 -4.41
C GLY A 163 8.62 -5.94 -4.59
N LYS A 164 9.78 -6.08 -5.21
CA LYS A 164 10.73 -5.00 -5.55
C LYS A 164 10.35 -4.19 -6.80
N GLU A 165 9.30 -4.61 -7.54
CA GLU A 165 8.90 -3.94 -8.77
C GLU A 165 8.19 -2.61 -8.52
N GLU A 166 7.91 -1.90 -9.61
CA GLU A 166 7.21 -0.63 -9.61
C GLU A 166 5.74 -0.76 -9.21
N VAL A 167 5.24 0.30 -8.57
CA VAL A 167 3.80 0.45 -8.28
C VAL A 167 3.03 0.60 -9.58
N ARG A 168 1.95 -0.16 -9.71
CA ARG A 168 1.11 -0.17 -10.91
C ARG A 168 -0.37 -0.40 -10.59
N ARG A 169 -1.22 -0.15 -11.59
CA ARG A 169 -2.68 -0.33 -11.54
C ARG A 169 -3.18 -1.38 -12.51
N VAL A 170 -2.29 -2.16 -13.08
CA VAL A 170 -2.62 -3.19 -14.04
C VAL A 170 -2.39 -4.58 -13.44
N ASP A 171 -3.24 -5.52 -13.84
CA ASP A 171 -3.17 -6.92 -13.47
C ASP A 171 -2.12 -7.70 -14.31
N ALA A 172 -2.04 -9.01 -14.14
CA ALA A 172 -1.10 -9.86 -14.86
C ALA A 172 -1.31 -9.83 -16.40
N SER A 173 -2.53 -9.58 -16.87
CA SER A 173 -2.83 -9.41 -18.29
C SER A 173 -2.63 -7.99 -18.82
N GLY A 174 -2.14 -7.07 -18.00
CA GLY A 174 -1.94 -5.65 -18.35
C GLY A 174 -3.21 -4.81 -18.35
N LYS A 175 -4.33 -5.31 -17.84
CA LYS A 175 -5.60 -4.58 -17.75
C LYS A 175 -5.69 -3.79 -16.44
N LEU A 176 -6.35 -2.64 -16.50
CA LEU A 176 -6.61 -1.82 -15.31
C LEU A 176 -7.40 -2.61 -14.26
N ILE A 177 -6.91 -2.64 -13.04
CA ILE A 177 -7.57 -3.33 -11.92
C ILE A 177 -8.72 -2.48 -11.42
N THR A 178 -9.93 -2.89 -11.78
CA THR A 178 -11.18 -2.33 -11.24
C THR A 178 -11.71 -3.14 -10.07
N ASP A 179 -11.27 -4.39 -9.94
CA ASP A 179 -11.67 -5.33 -8.92
C ASP A 179 -10.60 -6.42 -8.71
N PRO A 180 -9.88 -6.45 -7.58
CA PRO A 180 -8.88 -7.47 -7.29
C PRO A 180 -9.40 -8.92 -7.26
N GLU A 181 -10.68 -9.12 -6.94
CA GLU A 181 -11.27 -10.47 -6.91
C GLU A 181 -11.34 -11.10 -8.30
N THR A 182 -11.60 -10.28 -9.33
CA THR A 182 -11.77 -10.73 -10.72
C THR A 182 -10.60 -10.38 -11.64
N ALA A 183 -9.60 -9.65 -11.15
CA ALA A 183 -8.39 -9.34 -11.88
C ALA A 183 -7.61 -10.62 -12.20
N ASP A 184 -6.85 -10.59 -13.29
CA ASP A 184 -5.89 -11.64 -13.59
C ASP A 184 -4.72 -11.56 -12.60
N ARG A 185 -4.53 -12.62 -11.82
CA ARG A 185 -3.50 -12.70 -10.78
C ARG A 185 -2.49 -13.81 -11.03
N ASN A 186 -2.52 -14.36 -12.24
CA ASN A 186 -1.55 -15.37 -12.66
C ASN A 186 -0.31 -14.68 -13.25
N TYR A 187 0.72 -14.56 -12.45
CA TYR A 187 2.03 -14.06 -12.86
C TYR A 187 3.03 -15.17 -13.16
N ASP A 188 2.57 -16.43 -13.17
CA ASP A 188 3.36 -17.59 -13.55
C ASP A 188 3.74 -17.49 -15.03
N THR A 189 5.03 -17.34 -15.31
CA THR A 189 5.61 -17.27 -16.65
C THR A 189 6.41 -18.54 -17.00
N SER A 190 6.21 -19.64 -16.26
CA SER A 190 6.97 -20.88 -16.42
C SER A 190 6.94 -21.46 -17.83
N ASN A 191 5.99 -21.04 -18.67
CA ASN A 191 5.94 -21.38 -20.09
C ASN A 191 6.72 -20.42 -21.00
N ASP A 192 7.15 -19.27 -20.50
CA ASP A 192 7.97 -18.32 -21.24
C ASP A 192 9.42 -18.48 -20.80
N ASN A 193 10.30 -18.90 -21.69
CA ASN A 193 11.76 -19.10 -21.47
C ASN A 193 12.50 -17.81 -20.99
N GLN A 194 11.83 -16.94 -20.27
CA GLN A 194 12.43 -15.75 -19.65
C GLN A 194 12.55 -16.00 -18.15
N ASN A 195 13.77 -15.91 -17.63
CA ASN A 195 14.12 -16.02 -16.21
C ASN A 195 13.47 -14.92 -15.36
N ASN A 196 12.14 -14.85 -15.32
CA ASN A 196 11.41 -13.97 -14.45
C ASN A 196 11.16 -14.67 -13.10
N GLU A 197 11.63 -14.06 -12.02
CA GLU A 197 11.65 -14.59 -10.65
C GLU A 197 10.27 -14.70 -9.97
N THR A 198 9.16 -14.74 -10.70
CA THR A 198 7.83 -14.78 -10.09
C THR A 198 6.91 -15.76 -10.79
N ASP A 199 6.90 -16.99 -10.29
CA ASP A 199 5.97 -18.04 -10.71
C ASP A 199 4.69 -18.05 -9.87
N ASN A 200 4.30 -16.89 -9.33
CA ASN A 200 3.16 -16.79 -8.41
C ASN A 200 1.83 -16.71 -9.15
N ASN A 201 0.93 -17.62 -8.80
CA ASN A 201 -0.47 -17.56 -9.19
C ASN A 201 -1.36 -17.33 -7.95
N TYR A 202 -1.65 -16.08 -7.62
CA TYR A 202 -2.49 -15.74 -6.46
C TYR A 202 -3.96 -16.10 -6.68
N TYR A 203 -4.23 -17.39 -6.88
CA TYR A 203 -5.54 -17.92 -7.25
C TYR A 203 -6.60 -17.72 -6.16
N LYS A 204 -6.19 -17.67 -4.88
CA LYS A 204 -7.12 -17.61 -3.75
C LYS A 204 -7.32 -16.19 -3.27
N PHE A 205 -8.56 -15.72 -3.39
CA PHE A 205 -8.98 -14.43 -2.87
C PHE A 205 -9.42 -14.54 -1.41
N CYS A 206 -8.75 -13.84 -0.51
CA CYS A 206 -9.03 -13.87 0.93
C CYS A 206 -10.13 -12.90 1.35
N GLY A 207 -10.27 -11.78 0.64
CA GLY A 207 -11.32 -10.81 0.92
C GLY A 207 -10.88 -9.36 0.80
N TYR A 208 -11.86 -8.47 0.98
CA TYR A 208 -11.63 -7.04 1.16
C TYR A 208 -11.66 -6.68 2.64
N TYR A 209 -10.83 -5.73 3.01
CA TYR A 209 -10.73 -5.26 4.38
C TYR A 209 -10.76 -3.73 4.41
N SER A 210 -11.55 -3.17 5.34
CA SER A 210 -11.48 -1.75 5.65
C SER A 210 -10.38 -1.53 6.69
N VAL A 211 -9.47 -0.60 6.40
CA VAL A 211 -8.33 -0.28 7.25
C VAL A 211 -8.26 1.21 7.51
N PRO A 212 -7.81 1.65 8.71
CA PRO A 212 -7.65 3.06 8.99
C PRO A 212 -6.53 3.68 8.17
N TYR A 213 -6.72 4.92 7.72
CA TYR A 213 -5.68 5.72 7.10
C TYR A 213 -5.00 6.57 8.17
N GLU A 214 -3.81 6.21 8.51
CA GLU A 214 -3.05 6.87 9.57
C GLU A 214 -2.20 8.06 9.07
N GLY A 215 -2.32 8.38 7.78
CA GLY A 215 -1.79 9.63 7.22
C GLY A 215 -0.40 9.55 6.63
N GLY A 216 -0.27 8.92 5.46
CA GLY A 216 0.89 9.05 4.58
C GLY A 216 2.03 8.07 4.82
N PRO A 217 2.92 7.95 3.80
CA PRO A 217 3.92 6.88 3.73
C PRO A 217 5.09 7.02 4.71
N PHE A 218 5.07 8.02 5.61
CA PHE A 218 6.22 8.40 6.44
C PHE A 218 6.00 8.25 7.94
N LYS A 219 5.17 7.35 8.39
CA LYS A 219 5.11 7.08 9.82
C LYS A 219 6.41 6.39 10.28
N ARG A 220 7.19 7.10 11.10
CA ARG A 220 8.28 6.47 11.84
C ARG A 220 7.69 5.47 12.82
N LEU A 221 8.24 4.26 12.85
CA LEU A 221 8.13 3.40 14.02
C LEU A 221 8.83 4.13 15.18
N ASN A 222 8.07 4.46 16.23
CA ASN A 222 8.64 4.94 17.48
C ASN A 222 9.26 3.79 18.22
#